data_aa635de654ed664c57a9534cb0a1bf87
#
_entry.id   aa635de654ed664c57a9534cb0a1bf87
#
_cell.length_a   1.000
_cell.length_b   1.000
_cell.length_c   1.000
_cell.angle_alpha   90.00
_cell.angle_beta   90.00
_cell.angle_gamma   90.00
#
_symmetry.space_group_name_H-M   'P 1'
#
loop_
_entity.id
_entity.type
_entity.pdbx_description
1 polymer ?
#
loop_
_entity_poly.entity_id
_entity_poly.type
_entity_poly.pdbx_seq_one_letter_code
_entity_poly.pdbx_strand_id
1 'polypeptide(L)'
;MPLFKERNCSVSIVLDSRTRRKNAYEFPLSLRFTIDRKFFYLTVGSSFSEKKFSDICNATKCKSENYKLQKEWKDTFVPKYKKVLSNLNKGGILTFEMVRQCIIGEDVVLSEEETTKSQSFISIWEQVINGFKTDDGGARFTTAESYECALKSFRKILGANTIKGFCISAAEIQKWKDGMHNGVKDENGAVVGKISDTTVGIYLRCCRAVWNRCVHEGFLKDIPYPFSNKKEKGLVSIPKSAKRKQNFLNVAQMTELYNLFVSKEYPEHWTEEYTQRAHYSLGLFLAQYLCNGFNMADAGRLTYDNYYYKTDGKAFRFNRKKTSRRSADGSEVIVPIIPPLQYVLDEIAAPPTRDGFVFPDILKGAETEELRRKYTVQENSNVKDRVIKICHEALHWDKSICPSGTWCRHSFATNL
;
A
#
# COMPACT_ATOMS: atom_id res chain seq x y z
N MET A 1 30.17 -25.18 22.04
CA MET A 1 31.25 -24.72 22.97
C MET A 1 31.04 -23.25 23.26
N PRO A 2 30.92 -22.81 24.53
CA PRO A 2 30.86 -21.38 24.87
C PRO A 2 32.21 -20.72 24.57
N LEU A 3 32.17 -19.50 24.01
CA LEU A 3 33.35 -18.71 23.73
C LEU A 3 33.56 -17.61 24.79
N PHE A 4 32.56 -16.74 24.95
CA PHE A 4 32.58 -15.66 25.95
C PHE A 4 31.17 -15.14 26.22
N LYS A 5 31.07 -14.31 27.27
CA LYS A 5 29.87 -13.53 27.57
C LYS A 5 30.27 -12.08 27.69
N GLU A 6 29.51 -11.20 27.04
CA GLU A 6 29.64 -9.74 27.15
C GLU A 6 28.28 -9.16 27.54
N ARG A 7 28.21 -8.63 28.78
CA ARG A 7 26.96 -8.16 29.38
C ARG A 7 25.86 -9.23 29.35
N ASN A 8 24.70 -8.98 28.72
CA ASN A 8 23.61 -9.94 28.57
C ASN A 8 23.67 -10.77 27.26
N CYS A 9 24.72 -10.62 26.46
CA CYS A 9 24.95 -11.41 25.26
C CYS A 9 25.95 -12.55 25.53
N SER A 10 25.59 -13.78 25.25
CA SER A 10 26.50 -14.92 25.25
C SER A 10 26.78 -15.41 23.83
N VAL A 11 28.04 -15.69 23.55
CA VAL A 11 28.51 -16.16 22.25
C VAL A 11 29.07 -17.57 22.39
N SER A 12 28.59 -18.46 21.56
CA SER A 12 29.06 -19.85 21.51
C SER A 12 29.29 -20.33 20.09
N ILE A 13 30.23 -21.24 19.91
CA ILE A 13 30.43 -21.89 18.62
C ILE A 13 29.66 -23.22 18.63
N VAL A 14 28.91 -23.46 17.55
CA VAL A 14 28.00 -24.60 17.40
C VAL A 14 28.01 -25.12 15.97
N LEU A 15 27.52 -26.35 15.76
CA LEU A 15 27.17 -26.84 14.44
C LEU A 15 25.73 -26.47 14.14
N ASP A 16 25.46 -25.91 12.95
CA ASP A 16 24.13 -25.56 12.53
C ASP A 16 23.43 -26.76 11.85
N SER A 17 22.74 -27.55 12.67
CA SER A 17 22.00 -28.74 12.22
C SER A 17 20.64 -28.41 11.55
N ARG A 18 20.22 -27.14 11.51
CA ARG A 18 18.93 -26.71 10.91
C ARG A 18 18.94 -26.82 9.37
N THR A 19 20.11 -26.74 8.75
CA THR A 19 20.31 -26.88 7.30
C THR A 19 20.52 -28.32 6.86
N ARG A 20 19.85 -29.27 7.50
CA ARG A 20 20.01 -30.72 7.23
C ARG A 20 19.58 -31.04 5.78
N ARG A 21 20.53 -31.12 4.86
CA ARG A 21 20.34 -31.83 3.59
C ARG A 21 20.22 -33.33 3.90
N LYS A 22 19.31 -34.03 3.22
CA LYS A 22 18.92 -35.42 3.48
C LYS A 22 20.08 -36.47 3.62
N ASN A 23 21.33 -36.11 3.36
CA ASN A 23 22.50 -37.01 3.46
C ASN A 23 23.79 -36.27 3.90
N ALA A 24 23.69 -35.22 4.70
CA ALA A 24 24.87 -34.49 5.14
C ALA A 24 25.43 -35.14 6.44
N TYR A 25 26.65 -35.68 6.37
CA TYR A 25 27.42 -36.13 7.52
C TYR A 25 28.16 -35.00 8.26
N GLU A 26 28.22 -33.82 7.63
CA GLU A 26 28.88 -32.63 8.16
C GLU A 26 27.93 -31.43 8.18
N PHE A 27 28.07 -30.60 9.21
CA PHE A 27 27.26 -29.42 9.44
C PHE A 27 28.13 -28.17 9.48
N PRO A 28 27.61 -27.03 8.97
CA PRO A 28 28.32 -25.75 8.99
C PRO A 28 28.66 -25.34 10.43
N LEU A 29 29.89 -24.85 10.62
CA LEU A 29 30.28 -24.21 11.85
C LEU A 29 29.65 -22.82 11.91
N SER A 30 29.02 -22.51 13.04
CA SER A 30 28.34 -21.23 13.23
C SER A 30 28.59 -20.65 14.61
N LEU A 31 28.64 -19.33 14.70
CA LEU A 31 28.56 -18.62 15.96
C LEU A 31 27.11 -18.40 16.33
N ARG A 32 26.74 -18.80 17.53
CA ARG A 32 25.42 -18.55 18.12
C ARG A 32 25.52 -17.39 19.09
N PHE A 33 24.83 -16.29 18.79
CA PHE A 33 24.65 -15.15 19.68
C PHE A 33 23.32 -15.28 20.40
N THR A 34 23.33 -15.25 21.72
CA THR A 34 22.12 -15.40 22.55
C THR A 34 21.97 -14.17 23.45
N ILE A 35 20.83 -13.47 23.35
CA ILE A 35 20.48 -12.28 24.11
C ILE A 35 19.03 -12.48 24.62
N ASP A 36 18.80 -12.40 25.93
CA ASP A 36 17.47 -12.47 26.54
C ASP A 36 16.61 -13.65 26.02
N ARG A 37 17.18 -14.84 25.95
CA ARG A 37 16.60 -16.10 25.44
C ARG A 37 16.34 -16.13 23.91
N LYS A 38 16.51 -15.05 23.18
CA LYS A 38 16.50 -15.02 21.70
C LYS A 38 17.91 -15.31 21.18
N PHE A 39 18.01 -15.96 20.01
CA PHE A 39 19.31 -16.26 19.42
C PHE A 39 19.28 -16.20 17.90
N PHE A 40 20.45 -15.95 17.32
CA PHE A 40 20.67 -16.06 15.88
C PHE A 40 22.05 -16.70 15.62
N TYR A 41 22.28 -17.10 14.38
CA TYR A 41 23.49 -17.78 13.95
C TYR A 41 24.20 -17.00 12.87
N LEU A 42 25.52 -16.99 12.92
CA LEU A 42 26.43 -16.50 11.90
C LEU A 42 27.31 -17.65 11.44
N THR A 43 27.17 -18.10 10.19
CA THR A 43 27.99 -19.16 9.61
C THR A 43 29.40 -18.66 9.38
N VAL A 44 30.41 -19.43 9.81
CA VAL A 44 31.83 -19.04 9.76
C VAL A 44 32.67 -19.88 8.80
N GLY A 45 32.03 -20.60 7.90
CA GLY A 45 32.64 -21.20 6.71
C GLY A 45 32.88 -22.70 6.79
N SER A 46 33.65 -23.22 7.73
CA SER A 46 34.04 -24.66 7.78
C SER A 46 32.87 -25.57 8.19
N SER A 47 32.87 -26.82 7.73
CA SER A 47 31.89 -27.82 8.14
C SER A 47 32.59 -28.97 8.87
N PHE A 48 31.90 -29.56 9.86
CA PHE A 48 32.41 -30.65 10.65
C PHE A 48 31.34 -31.70 10.94
N SER A 49 31.77 -32.97 11.10
CA SER A 49 30.89 -33.99 11.66
C SER A 49 30.67 -33.74 13.16
N GLU A 50 29.53 -34.17 13.69
CA GLU A 50 29.21 -34.02 15.13
C GLU A 50 30.32 -34.64 16.04
N LYS A 51 30.85 -35.78 15.65
CA LYS A 51 31.94 -36.44 16.38
C LYS A 51 33.22 -35.60 16.40
N LYS A 52 33.67 -35.11 15.21
CA LYS A 52 34.87 -34.28 15.10
C LYS A 52 34.72 -32.98 15.89
N PHE A 53 33.56 -32.35 15.82
CA PHE A 53 33.26 -31.11 16.56
C PHE A 53 33.29 -31.38 18.08
N SER A 54 32.70 -32.46 18.55
CA SER A 54 32.75 -32.85 19.97
C SER A 54 34.19 -33.08 20.43
N ASP A 55 34.99 -33.77 19.64
CA ASP A 55 36.40 -34.04 19.95
C ASP A 55 37.23 -32.74 20.05
N ILE A 56 36.94 -31.74 19.17
CA ILE A 56 37.58 -30.42 19.22
C ILE A 56 37.15 -29.67 20.48
N CYS A 57 35.84 -29.65 20.77
CA CYS A 57 35.31 -28.92 21.94
C CYS A 57 35.82 -29.46 23.28
N ASN A 58 36.09 -30.76 23.37
CA ASN A 58 36.55 -31.46 24.58
C ASN A 58 38.07 -31.66 24.62
N ALA A 59 38.80 -31.10 23.67
CA ALA A 59 40.26 -31.28 23.62
C ALA A 59 40.97 -30.62 24.80
N THR A 60 41.75 -31.38 25.56
CA THR A 60 42.53 -30.90 26.71
C THR A 60 44.04 -30.98 26.49
N LYS A 61 44.50 -31.82 25.55
CA LYS A 61 45.94 -32.01 25.28
C LYS A 61 46.49 -30.91 24.39
N CYS A 62 47.30 -30.00 24.93
CA CYS A 62 47.79 -28.77 24.23
C CYS A 62 48.53 -29.04 22.91
N LYS A 63 49.13 -30.24 22.71
CA LYS A 63 49.82 -30.59 21.48
C LYS A 63 48.91 -31.25 20.42
N SER A 64 47.66 -31.57 20.73
CA SER A 64 46.74 -32.19 19.79
C SER A 64 46.22 -31.16 18.72
N GLU A 65 45.98 -31.64 17.51
CA GLU A 65 45.40 -30.81 16.44
C GLU A 65 44.03 -30.22 16.85
N ASN A 66 43.21 -31.02 17.55
CA ASN A 66 41.92 -30.57 18.02
C ASN A 66 42.04 -29.42 19.02
N TYR A 67 43.02 -29.44 19.89
CA TYR A 67 43.26 -28.32 20.82
C TYR A 67 43.79 -27.07 20.09
N LYS A 68 44.63 -27.23 19.08
CA LYS A 68 45.10 -26.12 18.25
C LYS A 68 43.95 -25.45 17.54
N LEU A 69 43.04 -26.20 16.91
CA LEU A 69 41.83 -25.70 16.30
C LEU A 69 40.91 -25.01 17.31
N GLN A 70 40.69 -25.59 18.47
CA GLN A 70 39.89 -24.96 19.53
C GLN A 70 40.49 -23.61 19.96
N LYS A 71 41.82 -23.55 20.08
CA LYS A 71 42.52 -22.32 20.42
C LYS A 71 42.42 -21.30 19.32
N GLU A 72 42.61 -21.69 18.06
CA GLU A 72 42.48 -20.84 16.91
C GLU A 72 41.08 -20.17 16.82
N TRP A 73 40.02 -20.95 17.08
CA TRP A 73 38.67 -20.39 17.12
C TRP A 73 38.49 -19.35 18.22
N LYS A 74 39.06 -19.61 19.41
CA LYS A 74 39.03 -18.66 20.53
C LYS A 74 39.81 -17.38 20.18
N ASP A 75 41.02 -17.56 19.66
CA ASP A 75 41.93 -16.44 19.34
C ASP A 75 41.38 -15.59 18.16
N THR A 76 40.62 -16.19 17.25
CA THR A 76 40.01 -15.47 16.11
C THR A 76 38.70 -14.78 16.49
N PHE A 77 37.76 -15.50 17.12
CA PHE A 77 36.42 -15.00 17.31
C PHE A 77 36.24 -14.18 18.58
N VAL A 78 36.94 -14.49 19.67
CA VAL A 78 36.76 -13.77 20.92
C VAL A 78 37.20 -12.31 20.83
N PRO A 79 38.41 -11.96 20.35
CA PRO A 79 38.83 -10.55 20.26
C PRO A 79 37.93 -9.76 19.32
N LYS A 80 37.61 -10.35 18.14
CA LYS A 80 36.79 -9.71 17.11
C LYS A 80 35.42 -9.31 17.66
N TYR A 81 34.66 -10.27 18.15
CA TYR A 81 33.27 -10.04 18.54
C TYR A 81 33.13 -9.44 19.94
N LYS A 82 34.06 -9.69 20.85
CA LYS A 82 34.08 -9.02 22.15
C LYS A 82 34.27 -7.52 22.00
N LYS A 83 35.20 -7.07 21.13
CA LYS A 83 35.43 -5.65 20.81
C LYS A 83 34.19 -5.01 20.20
N VAL A 84 33.52 -5.70 19.27
CA VAL A 84 32.29 -5.22 18.64
C VAL A 84 31.18 -5.07 19.68
N LEU A 85 30.94 -6.09 20.51
CA LEU A 85 29.87 -6.07 21.51
C LEU A 85 30.15 -5.07 22.66
N SER A 86 31.40 -4.88 23.07
CA SER A 86 31.75 -3.90 24.10
C SER A 86 31.58 -2.45 23.61
N ASN A 87 31.78 -2.20 22.32
CA ASN A 87 31.58 -0.87 21.73
C ASN A 87 30.10 -0.56 21.43
N LEU A 88 29.26 -1.58 21.30
CA LEU A 88 27.82 -1.41 21.13
C LEU A 88 27.20 -0.82 22.40
N ASN A 89 26.46 0.27 22.28
CA ASN A 89 25.71 0.90 23.36
C ASN A 89 26.54 1.17 24.64
N LYS A 90 27.76 1.65 24.50
CA LYS A 90 28.70 2.14 25.54
C LYS A 90 28.27 1.92 27.01
N GLY A 91 28.20 0.64 27.44
CA GLY A 91 27.86 0.26 28.82
C GLY A 91 26.40 -0.04 29.12
N GLY A 92 25.46 0.19 28.20
CA GLY A 92 24.04 -0.16 28.35
C GLY A 92 23.71 -1.62 28.02
N ILE A 93 22.45 -2.02 28.24
CA ILE A 93 21.94 -3.35 27.92
C ILE A 93 21.93 -3.56 26.39
N LEU A 94 22.39 -4.74 25.93
CA LEU A 94 22.35 -5.11 24.52
C LEU A 94 20.98 -5.66 24.16
N THR A 95 20.34 -5.12 23.11
CA THR A 95 19.11 -5.71 22.58
C THR A 95 19.41 -6.72 21.49
N PHE A 96 18.50 -7.67 21.27
CA PHE A 96 18.65 -8.71 20.24
C PHE A 96 18.80 -8.10 18.84
N GLU A 97 17.98 -7.10 18.52
CA GLU A 97 17.98 -6.41 17.24
C GLU A 97 19.29 -5.67 16.99
N MET A 98 19.82 -4.93 17.99
CA MET A 98 21.10 -4.23 17.89
C MET A 98 22.25 -5.18 17.59
N VAL A 99 22.35 -6.28 18.36
CA VAL A 99 23.45 -7.24 18.18
C VAL A 99 23.31 -7.97 16.84
N ARG A 100 22.11 -8.40 16.48
CA ARG A 100 21.85 -9.05 15.20
C ARG A 100 22.19 -8.14 14.01
N GLN A 101 21.75 -6.90 14.05
CA GLN A 101 22.02 -5.92 12.99
C GLN A 101 23.50 -5.60 12.84
N CYS A 102 24.21 -5.47 13.95
CA CYS A 102 25.65 -5.20 13.94
C CYS A 102 26.47 -6.41 13.45
N ILE A 103 26.05 -7.63 13.73
CA ILE A 103 26.81 -8.85 13.39
C ILE A 103 26.49 -9.38 11.98
N ILE A 104 25.24 -9.30 11.55
CA ILE A 104 24.80 -9.79 10.23
C ILE A 104 24.92 -8.70 9.17
N GLY A 105 24.79 -7.45 9.54
CA GLY A 105 25.02 -6.30 8.67
C GLY A 105 26.52 -5.98 8.56
N GLU A 106 27.31 -6.86 7.98
CA GLU A 106 28.73 -6.59 7.71
C GLU A 106 28.87 -5.35 6.84
N ASP A 107 29.65 -4.36 7.36
CA ASP A 107 30.11 -3.08 6.79
C ASP A 107 29.43 -1.80 7.29
N VAL A 108 29.16 -1.69 8.58
CA VAL A 108 28.94 -0.34 9.16
C VAL A 108 29.89 -0.12 10.33
N VAL A 109 30.93 0.67 10.08
CA VAL A 109 31.66 1.38 11.13
C VAL A 109 30.70 2.42 11.71
N LEU A 110 30.07 2.09 12.85
CA LEU A 110 29.18 3.02 13.55
C LEU A 110 30.00 4.16 14.14
N SER A 111 29.97 5.32 13.51
CA SER A 111 30.26 6.59 14.14
C SER A 111 29.19 6.91 15.20
N GLU A 112 29.53 7.69 16.20
CA GLU A 112 28.78 7.91 17.46
C GLU A 112 27.38 8.54 17.34
N GLU A 113 26.79 8.66 16.13
CA GLU A 113 25.52 9.37 15.87
C GLU A 113 24.33 8.49 15.43
N GLU A 114 24.45 7.15 15.32
CA GLU A 114 23.38 6.33 14.75
C GLU A 114 22.77 5.32 15.71
N THR A 115 22.01 5.79 16.69
CA THR A 115 20.93 5.04 17.36
C THR A 115 19.57 5.32 16.72
N THR A 116 19.53 5.74 15.49
CA THR A 116 18.32 5.76 14.65
C THR A 116 18.41 4.58 13.71
N LYS A 117 17.31 3.79 13.60
CA LYS A 117 17.08 2.82 12.52
C LYS A 117 17.73 3.39 11.27
N SER A 118 18.54 2.63 10.55
CA SER A 118 19.20 3.12 9.34
C SER A 118 18.13 3.69 8.40
N GLN A 119 17.90 4.98 8.52
CA GLN A 119 16.88 5.67 7.75
C GLN A 119 17.39 5.73 6.32
N SER A 120 16.48 5.46 5.40
CA SER A 120 16.76 5.52 3.99
C SER A 120 15.58 6.21 3.29
N PHE A 121 15.79 6.70 2.09
CA PHE A 121 14.74 7.27 1.28
C PHE A 121 13.53 6.32 1.17
N ILE A 122 13.79 5.04 1.03
CA ILE A 122 12.76 3.99 0.97
C ILE A 122 12.04 3.83 2.33
N SER A 123 12.77 3.81 3.44
CA SER A 123 12.14 3.67 4.76
C SER A 123 11.28 4.88 5.14
N ILE A 124 11.70 6.10 4.77
CA ILE A 124 10.86 7.30 4.91
C ILE A 124 9.60 7.19 4.03
N TRP A 125 9.72 6.66 2.82
CA TRP A 125 8.55 6.44 1.96
C TRP A 125 7.56 5.46 2.60
N GLU A 126 8.03 4.36 3.17
CA GLU A 126 7.21 3.40 3.91
C GLU A 126 6.56 4.02 5.16
N GLN A 127 7.29 4.87 5.89
CA GLN A 127 6.73 5.62 7.02
C GLN A 127 5.61 6.57 6.57
N VAL A 128 5.76 7.25 5.43
CA VAL A 128 4.70 8.11 4.84
C VAL A 128 3.46 7.29 4.50
N ILE A 129 3.64 6.10 3.91
CA ILE A 129 2.52 5.19 3.61
C ILE A 129 1.81 4.77 4.89
N ASN A 130 2.55 4.34 5.91
CA ASN A 130 1.98 3.92 7.18
C ASN A 130 1.27 5.08 7.89
N GLY A 131 1.86 6.27 7.88
CA GLY A 131 1.22 7.47 8.43
C GLY A 131 -0.14 7.77 7.80
N PHE A 132 -0.30 7.55 6.48
CA PHE A 132 -1.61 7.69 5.84
C PHE A 132 -2.64 6.64 6.26
N LYS A 133 -2.19 5.46 6.70
CA LYS A 133 -3.09 4.37 7.16
C LYS A 133 -3.50 4.52 8.61
N THR A 134 -2.65 5.13 9.44
CA THR A 134 -2.82 5.27 10.89
C THR A 134 -3.20 6.68 11.35
N ASP A 135 -3.47 7.61 10.43
CA ASP A 135 -3.84 8.99 10.73
C ASP A 135 -5.12 9.05 11.57
N ASP A 136 -5.04 9.55 12.80
CA ASP A 136 -6.15 9.68 13.76
C ASP A 136 -7.28 10.58 13.25
N GLY A 137 -6.99 11.53 12.37
CA GLY A 137 -7.99 12.32 11.63
C GLY A 137 -8.79 11.52 10.59
N GLY A 138 -8.60 10.19 10.51
CA GLY A 138 -9.20 9.24 9.60
C GLY A 138 -8.24 8.81 8.47
N ALA A 139 -8.01 7.53 8.40
CA ALA A 139 -7.08 6.90 7.49
C ALA A 139 -7.32 7.29 6.01
N ARG A 140 -6.24 7.62 5.31
CA ARG A 140 -6.24 8.02 3.89
C ARG A 140 -5.79 6.86 2.99
N PHE A 141 -6.51 5.73 3.04
CA PHE A 141 -6.13 4.51 2.33
C PHE A 141 -5.93 4.69 0.82
N THR A 142 -6.74 5.52 0.15
CA THR A 142 -6.57 5.80 -1.29
C THR A 142 -5.27 6.54 -1.59
N THR A 143 -4.86 7.44 -0.68
CA THR A 143 -3.56 8.12 -0.79
C THR A 143 -2.43 7.15 -0.51
N ALA A 144 -2.51 6.37 0.56
CA ALA A 144 -1.54 5.33 0.90
C ALA A 144 -1.31 4.37 -0.28
N GLU A 145 -2.38 3.87 -0.90
CA GLU A 145 -2.31 2.98 -2.07
C GLU A 145 -1.58 3.62 -3.27
N SER A 146 -1.80 4.91 -3.53
CA SER A 146 -1.09 5.63 -4.59
C SER A 146 0.42 5.67 -4.32
N TYR A 147 0.82 5.88 -3.05
CA TYR A 147 2.22 5.85 -2.64
C TYR A 147 2.81 4.44 -2.67
N GLU A 148 2.04 3.41 -2.30
CA GLU A 148 2.46 2.01 -2.40
C GLU A 148 2.69 1.57 -3.85
N CYS A 149 1.76 1.89 -4.74
CA CYS A 149 1.89 1.59 -6.16
C CYS A 149 3.11 2.31 -6.77
N ALA A 150 3.35 3.56 -6.38
CA ALA A 150 4.52 4.32 -6.80
C ALA A 150 5.82 3.68 -6.30
N LEU A 151 5.88 3.28 -5.02
CA LEU A 151 7.04 2.60 -4.43
C LEU A 151 7.29 1.22 -5.06
N LYS A 152 6.23 0.44 -5.33
CA LYS A 152 6.34 -0.84 -6.04
C LYS A 152 6.92 -0.65 -7.44
N SER A 153 6.43 0.35 -8.19
CA SER A 153 6.96 0.70 -9.51
C SER A 153 8.42 1.13 -9.45
N PHE A 154 8.77 1.95 -8.45
CA PHE A 154 10.13 2.43 -8.23
C PHE A 154 11.10 1.27 -7.99
N ARG A 155 10.76 0.36 -7.08
CA ARG A 155 11.56 -0.85 -6.80
C ARG A 155 11.67 -1.80 -7.98
N LYS A 156 10.59 -1.96 -8.75
CA LYS A 156 10.56 -2.84 -9.92
C LYS A 156 11.50 -2.36 -11.03
N ILE A 157 11.55 -1.06 -11.28
CA ILE A 157 12.30 -0.47 -12.41
C ILE A 157 13.75 -0.22 -12.04
N LEU A 158 14.02 0.28 -10.82
CA LEU A 158 15.39 0.60 -10.40
C LEU A 158 16.10 -0.56 -9.69
N GLY A 159 15.36 -1.59 -9.28
CA GLY A 159 15.89 -2.67 -8.44
C GLY A 159 15.80 -2.33 -6.94
N ALA A 160 15.41 -3.33 -6.14
CA ALA A 160 15.15 -3.12 -4.71
C ALA A 160 16.38 -2.63 -3.90
N ASN A 161 17.59 -2.97 -4.36
CA ASN A 161 18.85 -2.69 -3.66
C ASN A 161 19.68 -1.58 -4.32
N THR A 162 19.18 -0.92 -5.35
CA THR A 162 19.96 0.07 -6.11
C THR A 162 20.16 1.36 -5.34
N ILE A 163 19.22 1.71 -4.45
CA ILE A 163 19.27 2.94 -3.65
C ILE A 163 19.60 2.57 -2.22
N LYS A 164 20.84 2.84 -1.83
CA LYS A 164 21.32 2.70 -0.45
C LYS A 164 21.19 4.02 0.30
N GLY A 165 20.61 3.99 1.51
CA GLY A 165 20.43 5.18 2.33
C GLY A 165 19.66 6.29 1.62
N PHE A 166 20.26 7.46 1.50
CA PHE A 166 19.71 8.63 0.80
C PHE A 166 20.43 8.94 -0.53
N CYS A 167 21.19 7.98 -1.07
CA CYS A 167 21.89 8.13 -2.34
C CYS A 167 20.91 8.02 -3.52
N ILE A 168 20.07 9.04 -3.71
CA ILE A 168 19.12 9.17 -4.81
C ILE A 168 19.43 10.45 -5.58
N SER A 169 19.45 10.38 -6.90
CA SER A 169 19.75 11.51 -7.80
C SER A 169 18.63 11.77 -8.81
N ALA A 170 18.69 12.93 -9.45
CA ALA A 170 17.80 13.25 -10.57
C ALA A 170 17.91 12.23 -11.71
N ALA A 171 19.10 11.68 -11.95
CA ALA A 171 19.32 10.68 -13.00
C ALA A 171 18.56 9.36 -12.73
N GLU A 172 18.55 8.90 -11.48
CA GLU A 172 17.81 7.70 -11.08
C GLU A 172 16.30 7.92 -11.17
N ILE A 173 15.80 9.07 -10.75
CA ILE A 173 14.39 9.40 -10.88
C ILE A 173 13.99 9.52 -12.36
N GLN A 174 14.88 10.07 -13.22
CA GLN A 174 14.64 10.11 -14.65
C GLN A 174 14.63 8.70 -15.27
N LYS A 175 15.58 7.83 -14.89
CA LYS A 175 15.59 6.42 -15.30
C LYS A 175 14.30 5.70 -14.91
N TRP A 176 13.78 5.95 -13.71
CA TRP A 176 12.49 5.41 -13.29
C TRP A 176 11.34 5.95 -14.17
N LYS A 177 11.32 7.26 -14.43
CA LYS A 177 10.32 7.88 -15.30
C LYS A 177 10.34 7.26 -16.71
N ASP A 178 11.52 7.08 -17.29
CA ASP A 178 11.68 6.51 -18.62
C ASP A 178 11.27 5.03 -18.65
N GLY A 179 11.60 4.27 -17.61
CA GLY A 179 11.15 2.89 -17.44
C GLY A 179 9.63 2.76 -17.29
N MET A 180 8.95 3.73 -16.66
CA MET A 180 7.49 3.78 -16.60
C MET A 180 6.85 4.05 -17.98
N HIS A 181 7.46 4.91 -18.80
CA HIS A 181 6.96 5.20 -20.16
C HIS A 181 7.23 4.07 -21.15
N ASN A 182 8.41 3.48 -21.10
CA ASN A 182 8.85 2.47 -22.06
C ASN A 182 8.44 1.05 -21.66
N GLY A 183 8.13 0.83 -20.36
CA GLY A 183 7.97 -0.49 -19.79
C GLY A 183 9.33 -1.16 -19.51
N VAL A 184 9.27 -2.34 -18.91
CA VAL A 184 10.43 -3.20 -18.64
C VAL A 184 10.23 -4.49 -19.41
N LYS A 185 11.28 -5.01 -20.04
CA LYS A 185 11.22 -6.33 -20.66
C LYS A 185 11.17 -7.41 -19.57
N ASP A 186 10.21 -8.32 -19.68
CA ASP A 186 10.14 -9.50 -18.85
C ASP A 186 11.13 -10.59 -19.29
N GLU A 187 11.12 -11.73 -18.63
CA GLU A 187 11.98 -12.88 -18.93
C GLU A 187 11.78 -13.42 -20.36
N ASN A 188 10.62 -13.17 -20.97
CA ASN A 188 10.26 -13.57 -22.32
C ASN A 188 10.51 -12.47 -23.36
N GLY A 189 11.07 -11.32 -22.95
CA GLY A 189 11.34 -10.18 -23.81
C GLY A 189 10.12 -9.30 -24.12
N ALA A 190 8.94 -9.60 -23.56
CA ALA A 190 7.74 -8.79 -23.71
C ALA A 190 7.81 -7.52 -22.87
N VAL A 191 7.36 -6.39 -23.44
CA VAL A 191 7.33 -5.10 -22.72
C VAL A 191 6.13 -5.07 -21.77
N VAL A 192 6.41 -5.09 -20.48
CA VAL A 192 5.40 -5.02 -19.42
C VAL A 192 5.55 -3.76 -18.58
N GLY A 193 4.46 -3.31 -17.98
CA GLY A 193 4.46 -2.20 -17.00
C GLY A 193 4.49 -0.81 -17.61
N LYS A 194 4.28 -0.63 -18.92
CA LYS A 194 4.06 0.69 -19.53
C LYS A 194 2.80 1.33 -18.97
N ILE A 195 2.92 2.55 -18.48
CA ILE A 195 1.81 3.29 -17.85
C ILE A 195 1.62 4.68 -18.46
N SER A 196 0.40 5.23 -18.30
CA SER A 196 0.04 6.53 -18.88
C SER A 196 0.75 7.70 -18.19
N ASP A 197 0.94 8.81 -18.91
CA ASP A 197 1.50 10.06 -18.38
C ASP A 197 0.78 10.54 -17.11
N THR A 198 -0.52 10.35 -17.03
CA THR A 198 -1.31 10.69 -15.85
C THR A 198 -0.83 9.90 -14.62
N THR A 199 -0.62 8.59 -14.79
CA THR A 199 -0.16 7.71 -13.71
C THR A 199 1.32 8.00 -13.36
N VAL A 200 2.18 8.20 -14.38
CA VAL A 200 3.57 8.65 -14.19
C VAL A 200 3.60 9.94 -13.37
N GLY A 201 2.76 10.92 -13.72
CA GLY A 201 2.66 12.16 -12.97
C GLY A 201 2.18 11.97 -11.53
N ILE A 202 1.28 11.03 -11.25
CA ILE A 202 0.85 10.69 -9.88
C ILE A 202 2.04 10.11 -9.10
N TYR A 203 2.76 9.15 -9.65
CA TYR A 203 3.87 8.47 -8.98
C TYR A 203 5.04 9.42 -8.70
N LEU A 204 5.40 10.27 -9.66
CA LEU A 204 6.43 11.29 -9.46
C LEU A 204 6.03 12.33 -8.41
N ARG A 205 4.75 12.68 -8.28
CA ARG A 205 4.27 13.56 -7.19
C ARG A 205 4.39 12.89 -5.82
N CYS A 206 4.14 11.57 -5.72
CA CYS A 206 4.39 10.83 -4.49
C CYS A 206 5.88 10.86 -4.10
N CYS A 207 6.77 10.57 -5.06
CA CYS A 207 8.21 10.65 -4.86
C CYS A 207 8.67 12.06 -4.42
N ARG A 208 8.17 13.11 -5.08
CA ARG A 208 8.46 14.50 -4.72
C ARG A 208 8.02 14.85 -3.29
N ALA A 209 6.87 14.35 -2.86
CA ALA A 209 6.40 14.59 -1.50
C ALA A 209 7.29 13.91 -0.46
N VAL A 210 7.75 12.68 -0.73
CA VAL A 210 8.72 11.98 0.11
C VAL A 210 10.07 12.70 0.11
N TRP A 211 10.55 13.16 -1.05
CA TRP A 211 11.74 13.96 -1.16
C TRP A 211 11.69 15.21 -0.28
N ASN A 212 10.61 15.98 -0.39
CA ASN A 212 10.43 17.20 0.40
C ASN A 212 10.41 16.90 1.90
N ARG A 213 9.85 15.77 2.32
CA ARG A 213 9.90 15.32 3.70
C ARG A 213 11.32 15.00 4.14
N CYS A 214 12.10 14.28 3.34
CA CYS A 214 13.50 14.01 3.62
C CYS A 214 14.35 15.30 3.71
N VAL A 215 14.07 16.30 2.88
CA VAL A 215 14.71 17.63 2.97
C VAL A 215 14.33 18.31 4.27
N HIS A 216 13.07 18.33 4.63
CA HIS A 216 12.57 18.95 5.87
C HIS A 216 13.16 18.29 7.12
N GLU A 217 13.31 16.96 7.11
CA GLU A 217 13.93 16.18 8.19
C GLU A 217 15.48 16.25 8.17
N GLY A 218 16.07 16.93 7.19
CA GLY A 218 17.52 17.19 7.13
C GLY A 218 18.36 16.12 6.44
N PHE A 219 17.75 15.05 5.91
CA PHE A 219 18.48 13.93 5.27
C PHE A 219 19.04 14.24 3.88
N LEU A 220 18.50 15.25 3.19
CA LEU A 220 18.86 15.61 1.81
C LEU A 220 19.29 17.08 1.67
N LYS A 221 19.87 17.69 2.73
CA LYS A 221 20.22 19.11 2.75
C LYS A 221 21.18 19.53 1.63
N ASP A 222 22.16 18.69 1.34
CA ASP A 222 23.24 18.99 0.38
C ASP A 222 23.01 18.38 -1.01
N ILE A 223 21.83 17.74 -1.22
CA ILE A 223 21.51 17.10 -2.50
C ILE A 223 20.66 18.05 -3.34
N PRO A 224 21.04 18.38 -4.59
CA PRO A 224 20.27 19.26 -5.46
C PRO A 224 18.86 18.75 -5.69
N TYR A 225 17.87 19.65 -5.66
CA TYR A 225 16.47 19.31 -5.89
C TYR A 225 16.27 18.76 -7.30
N PRO A 226 15.71 17.53 -7.44
CA PRO A 226 15.72 16.82 -8.72
C PRO A 226 14.55 17.16 -9.64
N PHE A 227 13.54 17.89 -9.16
CA PHE A 227 12.32 18.14 -9.94
C PHE A 227 12.25 19.58 -10.47
N SER A 228 11.72 19.74 -11.68
CA SER A 228 11.39 21.05 -12.25
C SER A 228 9.98 21.06 -12.84
N ASN A 229 9.34 22.23 -12.82
CA ASN A 229 8.08 22.47 -13.52
C ASN A 229 8.32 22.79 -15.01
N LYS A 230 9.56 23.12 -15.38
CA LYS A 230 10.01 23.39 -16.75
C LYS A 230 10.86 22.21 -17.24
N LYS A 231 10.99 22.07 -18.55
CA LYS A 231 11.94 21.12 -19.13
C LYS A 231 13.36 21.68 -19.06
N GLU A 232 13.98 21.54 -17.91
CA GLU A 232 15.37 21.94 -17.67
C GLU A 232 16.28 20.72 -17.77
N LYS A 233 17.47 20.93 -18.40
CA LYS A 233 18.46 19.85 -18.57
C LYS A 233 18.93 19.35 -17.18
N GLY A 234 18.93 18.06 -16.99
CA GLY A 234 19.37 17.42 -15.74
C GLY A 234 18.31 17.35 -14.63
N LEU A 235 17.11 17.92 -14.83
CA LEU A 235 16.01 17.85 -13.88
C LEU A 235 14.82 17.04 -14.42
N VAL A 236 14.06 16.45 -13.49
CA VAL A 236 12.92 15.60 -13.82
C VAL A 236 11.65 16.45 -13.92
N SER A 237 11.07 16.54 -15.11
CA SER A 237 9.78 17.17 -15.28
C SER A 237 8.63 16.20 -14.96
N ILE A 238 7.68 16.64 -14.15
CA ILE A 238 6.47 15.85 -13.81
C ILE A 238 5.41 16.08 -14.89
N PRO A 239 4.95 15.03 -15.60
CA PRO A 239 3.91 15.16 -16.60
C PRO A 239 2.62 15.75 -16.01
N LYS A 240 1.99 16.64 -16.77
CA LYS A 240 0.63 17.10 -16.46
C LYS A 240 -0.36 16.02 -16.93
N SER A 241 -1.44 15.84 -16.18
CA SER A 241 -2.54 15.00 -16.64
C SER A 241 -3.08 15.54 -17.96
N ALA A 242 -3.25 14.68 -18.95
CA ALA A 242 -3.94 15.06 -20.18
C ALA A 242 -5.36 15.53 -19.84
N LYS A 243 -5.81 16.61 -20.49
CA LYS A 243 -7.22 16.99 -20.41
C LYS A 243 -8.04 15.87 -21.05
N ARG A 244 -8.74 15.09 -20.22
CA ARG A 244 -9.66 14.06 -20.72
C ARG A 244 -10.95 14.73 -21.13
N LYS A 245 -11.52 14.32 -22.29
CA LYS A 245 -12.91 14.60 -22.60
C LYS A 245 -13.75 14.03 -21.46
N GLN A 246 -14.57 14.86 -20.83
CA GLN A 246 -15.48 14.38 -19.80
C GLN A 246 -16.62 13.65 -20.50
N ASN A 247 -16.71 12.35 -20.25
CA ASN A 247 -17.82 11.55 -20.75
C ASN A 247 -18.99 11.69 -19.79
N PHE A 248 -20.17 11.87 -20.34
CA PHE A 248 -21.43 11.99 -19.61
C PHE A 248 -22.57 11.36 -20.43
N LEU A 249 -23.68 11.07 -19.79
CA LEU A 249 -24.94 10.71 -20.41
C LEU A 249 -25.83 11.97 -20.47
N ASN A 250 -26.41 12.23 -21.60
CA ASN A 250 -27.38 13.34 -21.75
C ASN A 250 -28.71 13.01 -21.07
N VAL A 251 -29.61 14.00 -21.01
CA VAL A 251 -30.92 13.84 -20.35
C VAL A 251 -31.73 12.69 -20.98
N ALA A 252 -31.75 12.59 -22.32
CA ALA A 252 -32.48 11.50 -23.00
C ALA A 252 -31.97 10.12 -22.58
N GLN A 253 -30.65 9.91 -22.55
CA GLN A 253 -30.03 8.66 -22.12
C GLN A 253 -30.34 8.36 -20.64
N MET A 254 -30.29 9.36 -19.77
CA MET A 254 -30.67 9.18 -18.36
C MET A 254 -32.15 8.83 -18.20
N THR A 255 -33.02 9.40 -19.06
CA THR A 255 -34.46 9.08 -19.09
C THR A 255 -34.70 7.64 -19.57
N GLU A 256 -33.99 7.17 -20.60
CA GLU A 256 -34.07 5.77 -21.04
C GLU A 256 -33.69 4.78 -19.91
N LEU A 257 -32.59 5.06 -19.19
CA LEU A 257 -32.20 4.25 -18.03
C LEU A 257 -33.26 4.27 -16.93
N TYR A 258 -33.84 5.44 -16.66
CA TYR A 258 -34.91 5.55 -15.67
C TYR A 258 -36.19 4.80 -16.10
N ASN A 259 -36.60 4.92 -17.36
CA ASN A 259 -37.75 4.22 -17.89
C ASN A 259 -37.55 2.70 -17.83
N LEU A 260 -36.38 2.19 -18.18
CA LEU A 260 -36.03 0.77 -18.02
C LEU A 260 -36.10 0.33 -16.56
N PHE A 261 -35.65 1.18 -15.64
CA PHE A 261 -35.73 0.88 -14.20
C PHE A 261 -37.20 0.77 -13.75
N VAL A 262 -38.09 1.61 -14.25
CA VAL A 262 -39.51 1.60 -13.93
C VAL A 262 -40.22 0.43 -14.60
N SER A 263 -39.97 0.16 -15.88
CA SER A 263 -40.63 -0.92 -16.64
C SER A 263 -40.16 -2.32 -16.27
N LYS A 264 -38.91 -2.44 -15.79
CA LYS A 264 -38.26 -3.73 -15.45
C LYS A 264 -38.14 -4.68 -16.65
N GLU A 265 -38.16 -4.16 -17.87
CA GLU A 265 -38.09 -4.94 -19.12
C GLU A 265 -36.67 -5.34 -19.45
N TYR A 266 -36.10 -6.27 -18.67
CA TYR A 266 -34.76 -6.80 -18.87
C TYR A 266 -34.75 -7.97 -19.88
N PRO A 267 -33.59 -8.27 -20.51
CA PRO A 267 -33.47 -9.35 -21.46
C PRO A 267 -33.87 -10.72 -20.86
N GLU A 268 -34.74 -11.47 -21.56
CA GLU A 268 -35.26 -12.76 -21.12
C GLU A 268 -34.17 -13.82 -20.86
N HIS A 269 -33.00 -13.70 -21.53
CA HIS A 269 -31.91 -14.67 -21.34
C HIS A 269 -31.12 -14.43 -20.04
N TRP A 270 -31.42 -13.37 -19.28
CA TRP A 270 -30.81 -13.15 -17.97
C TRP A 270 -31.49 -14.03 -16.92
N THR A 271 -30.68 -14.60 -16.01
CA THR A 271 -31.24 -15.30 -14.86
C THR A 271 -31.94 -14.31 -13.93
N GLU A 272 -32.98 -14.79 -13.23
CA GLU A 272 -33.70 -13.95 -12.26
C GLU A 272 -32.75 -13.29 -11.23
N GLU A 273 -31.81 -14.06 -10.68
CA GLU A 273 -30.78 -13.54 -9.74
C GLU A 273 -29.95 -12.45 -10.37
N TYR A 274 -29.52 -12.61 -11.63
CA TYR A 274 -28.74 -11.57 -12.32
C TYR A 274 -29.58 -10.31 -12.57
N THR A 275 -30.84 -10.48 -12.98
CA THR A 275 -31.81 -9.42 -13.23
C THR A 275 -32.03 -8.57 -11.97
N GLN A 276 -32.26 -9.21 -10.82
CA GLN A 276 -32.40 -8.53 -9.53
C GLN A 276 -31.16 -7.72 -9.17
N ARG A 277 -29.96 -8.29 -9.34
CA ARG A 277 -28.69 -7.58 -9.09
C ARG A 277 -28.44 -6.45 -10.08
N ALA A 278 -28.83 -6.61 -11.34
CA ALA A 278 -28.72 -5.58 -12.36
C ALA A 278 -29.68 -4.41 -12.09
N HIS A 279 -30.92 -4.72 -11.71
CA HIS A 279 -31.92 -3.74 -11.29
C HIS A 279 -31.45 -2.92 -10.09
N TYR A 280 -30.97 -3.56 -9.03
CA TYR A 280 -30.40 -2.90 -7.87
C TYR A 280 -29.21 -1.99 -8.26
N SER A 281 -28.34 -2.46 -9.14
CA SER A 281 -27.19 -1.68 -9.62
C SER A 281 -27.62 -0.48 -10.47
N LEU A 282 -28.67 -0.62 -11.29
CA LEU A 282 -29.24 0.51 -12.05
C LEU A 282 -29.86 1.52 -11.10
N GLY A 283 -30.58 1.07 -10.07
CA GLY A 283 -31.12 1.94 -9.04
C GLY A 283 -30.04 2.74 -8.31
N LEU A 284 -28.91 2.11 -7.90
CA LEU A 284 -27.78 2.80 -7.32
C LEU A 284 -27.14 3.81 -8.28
N PHE A 285 -27.07 3.50 -9.57
CA PHE A 285 -26.55 4.43 -10.59
C PHE A 285 -27.47 5.65 -10.76
N LEU A 286 -28.76 5.44 -10.80
CA LEU A 286 -29.77 6.49 -10.85
C LEU A 286 -29.77 7.34 -9.57
N ALA A 287 -29.69 6.69 -8.40
CA ALA A 287 -29.55 7.40 -7.13
C ALA A 287 -28.31 8.30 -7.11
N GLN A 288 -27.15 7.83 -7.67
CA GLN A 288 -25.97 8.68 -7.78
C GLN A 288 -26.23 9.94 -8.63
N TYR A 289 -26.97 9.83 -9.71
CA TYR A 289 -27.34 10.98 -10.54
C TYR A 289 -28.29 11.92 -9.82
N LEU A 290 -29.38 11.38 -9.28
CA LEU A 290 -30.46 12.13 -8.64
C LEU A 290 -30.03 12.74 -7.29
N CYS A 291 -29.01 12.19 -6.64
CA CYS A 291 -28.40 12.75 -5.42
C CYS A 291 -27.22 13.69 -5.74
N ASN A 292 -27.40 14.62 -6.67
CA ASN A 292 -26.41 15.65 -6.99
C ASN A 292 -25.03 15.08 -7.41
N GLY A 293 -25.03 13.93 -8.08
CA GLY A 293 -23.81 13.30 -8.54
C GLY A 293 -22.90 12.83 -7.41
N PHE A 294 -23.44 12.37 -6.27
CA PHE A 294 -22.63 11.85 -5.18
C PHE A 294 -21.87 10.59 -5.61
N ASN A 295 -20.82 10.20 -4.88
CA ASN A 295 -20.06 9.02 -5.22
C ASN A 295 -20.51 7.81 -4.41
N MET A 296 -20.09 6.60 -4.81
CA MET A 296 -20.43 5.36 -4.12
C MET A 296 -20.01 5.35 -2.64
N ALA A 297 -18.93 6.07 -2.28
CA ALA A 297 -18.50 6.18 -0.89
C ALA A 297 -19.42 7.10 -0.06
N ASP A 298 -20.03 8.11 -0.69
CA ASP A 298 -21.03 8.94 -0.05
C ASP A 298 -22.36 8.17 0.04
N ALA A 299 -22.75 7.42 -1.03
CA ALA A 299 -23.93 6.55 -1.03
C ALA A 299 -23.91 5.52 0.10
N GLY A 300 -22.79 4.81 0.27
CA GLY A 300 -22.66 3.80 1.33
C GLY A 300 -22.66 4.37 2.75
N ARG A 301 -22.53 5.68 2.90
CA ARG A 301 -22.56 6.36 4.21
C ARG A 301 -23.80 7.23 4.41
N LEU A 302 -24.67 7.29 3.41
CA LEU A 302 -25.91 8.04 3.54
C LEU A 302 -26.80 7.37 4.58
N THR A 303 -27.30 8.15 5.52
CA THR A 303 -28.15 7.67 6.61
C THR A 303 -29.45 8.46 6.67
N TYR A 304 -30.46 7.85 7.26
CA TYR A 304 -31.69 8.53 7.66
C TYR A 304 -31.43 9.31 8.95
N ASP A 305 -30.72 10.45 8.84
CA ASP A 305 -30.33 11.30 9.96
C ASP A 305 -31.47 12.17 10.50
N ASN A 306 -31.19 12.96 11.53
CA ASN A 306 -32.18 13.90 12.07
C ASN A 306 -32.71 14.92 11.05
N TYR A 307 -31.93 15.27 10.01
CA TYR A 307 -32.37 16.20 8.99
C TYR A 307 -33.46 15.60 8.09
N TYR A 308 -33.30 14.31 7.72
CA TYR A 308 -34.33 13.56 7.00
C TYR A 308 -35.66 13.62 7.74
N TYR A 309 -35.69 13.30 9.02
CA TYR A 309 -36.93 13.33 9.81
C TYR A 309 -37.46 14.74 10.06
N LYS A 310 -36.61 15.76 10.22
CA LYS A 310 -37.04 17.16 10.34
C LYS A 310 -37.68 17.71 9.07
N THR A 311 -37.37 17.12 7.93
CA THR A 311 -37.95 17.50 6.62
C THR A 311 -39.09 16.57 6.20
N ASP A 312 -39.63 15.77 7.11
CA ASP A 312 -40.68 14.78 6.82
C ASP A 312 -40.33 13.85 5.65
N GLY A 313 -39.08 13.42 5.56
CA GLY A 313 -38.58 12.56 4.49
C GLY A 313 -38.38 13.27 3.14
N LYS A 314 -38.37 14.61 3.10
CA LYS A 314 -38.28 15.36 1.84
C LYS A 314 -36.86 15.70 1.39
N ALA A 315 -35.85 15.49 2.23
CA ALA A 315 -34.46 15.78 1.85
C ALA A 315 -33.46 14.95 2.67
N PHE A 316 -32.35 14.61 2.01
CA PHE A 316 -31.14 14.12 2.68
C PHE A 316 -30.14 15.24 2.89
N ARG A 317 -29.31 15.08 3.91
CA ARG A 317 -28.15 15.91 4.18
C ARG A 317 -26.93 15.03 4.43
N PHE A 318 -25.81 15.33 3.80
CA PHE A 318 -24.56 14.61 4.07
C PHE A 318 -23.35 15.49 3.80
N ASN A 319 -22.22 15.13 4.44
CA ASN A 319 -20.93 15.75 4.18
C ASN A 319 -20.10 14.88 3.23
N ARG A 320 -19.61 15.47 2.14
CA ARG A 320 -18.79 14.74 1.14
C ARG A 320 -17.46 14.32 1.77
N LYS A 321 -17.23 13.01 1.92
CA LYS A 321 -16.00 12.47 2.51
C LYS A 321 -14.71 12.97 1.84
N LYS A 322 -14.71 13.13 0.53
CA LYS A 322 -13.52 13.53 -0.23
C LYS A 322 -13.07 14.97 0.03
N THR A 323 -13.97 15.87 0.35
CA THR A 323 -13.71 17.31 0.49
C THR A 323 -13.88 17.83 1.92
N SER A 324 -14.46 17.06 2.83
CA SER A 324 -14.74 17.47 4.22
C SER A 324 -13.51 17.97 4.99
N ARG A 325 -12.31 17.54 4.63
CA ARG A 325 -11.06 17.98 5.28
C ARG A 325 -10.47 19.28 4.71
N ARG A 326 -11.03 19.82 3.62
CA ARG A 326 -10.46 20.99 2.93
C ARG A 326 -11.15 22.30 3.29
N SER A 327 -12.33 22.25 3.87
CA SER A 327 -13.08 23.43 4.33
C SER A 327 -13.38 23.30 5.82
N ALA A 328 -13.19 24.37 6.57
CA ALA A 328 -13.50 24.40 8.01
C ALA A 328 -14.99 24.12 8.29
N ASP A 329 -15.87 24.48 7.36
CA ASP A 329 -17.32 24.33 7.49
C ASP A 329 -17.88 23.02 6.91
N GLY A 330 -16.98 22.12 6.43
CA GLY A 330 -17.41 20.93 5.69
C GLY A 330 -18.06 21.29 4.34
N SER A 331 -18.10 20.33 3.39
CA SER A 331 -18.90 20.49 2.18
C SER A 331 -20.24 19.77 2.38
N GLU A 332 -21.13 20.41 3.13
CA GLU A 332 -22.49 19.92 3.32
C GLU A 332 -23.25 19.95 1.98
N VAL A 333 -23.93 18.87 1.68
CA VAL A 333 -24.77 18.72 0.50
C VAL A 333 -26.17 18.38 0.94
N ILE A 334 -27.14 19.18 0.50
CA ILE A 334 -28.57 18.92 0.69
C ILE A 334 -29.12 18.41 -0.62
N VAL A 335 -29.84 17.30 -0.57
CA VAL A 335 -30.47 16.65 -1.70
C VAL A 335 -31.97 16.59 -1.50
N PRO A 336 -32.78 17.33 -2.25
CA PRO A 336 -34.23 17.19 -2.18
C PRO A 336 -34.63 15.83 -2.77
N ILE A 337 -35.57 15.16 -2.12
CA ILE A 337 -36.14 13.90 -2.59
C ILE A 337 -37.28 14.23 -3.55
N ILE A 338 -36.94 14.29 -4.82
CA ILE A 338 -37.91 14.50 -5.91
C ILE A 338 -38.61 13.18 -6.28
N PRO A 339 -39.77 13.20 -6.95
CA PRO A 339 -40.53 11.96 -7.24
C PRO A 339 -39.73 10.86 -7.92
N PRO A 340 -38.85 11.13 -8.92
CA PRO A 340 -38.00 10.08 -9.51
C PRO A 340 -37.02 9.47 -8.51
N LEU A 341 -36.44 10.26 -7.58
CA LEU A 341 -35.58 9.74 -6.53
C LEU A 341 -36.37 8.93 -5.52
N GLN A 342 -37.55 9.40 -5.12
CA GLN A 342 -38.43 8.66 -4.22
C GLN A 342 -38.73 7.27 -4.75
N TYR A 343 -39.11 7.17 -6.04
CA TYR A 343 -39.37 5.87 -6.68
C TYR A 343 -38.15 4.93 -6.62
N VAL A 344 -36.96 5.48 -6.90
CA VAL A 344 -35.72 4.68 -6.81
C VAL A 344 -35.46 4.20 -5.36
N LEU A 345 -35.70 5.08 -4.38
CA LEU A 345 -35.54 4.73 -2.95
C LEU A 345 -36.53 3.65 -2.53
N ASP A 346 -37.80 3.75 -2.94
CA ASP A 346 -38.85 2.79 -2.60
C ASP A 346 -38.50 1.37 -3.11
N GLU A 347 -37.78 1.28 -4.22
CA GLU A 347 -37.38 0.00 -4.84
C GLU A 347 -36.09 -0.61 -4.25
N ILE A 348 -35.10 0.22 -3.88
CA ILE A 348 -33.77 -0.30 -3.56
C ILE A 348 -33.21 0.11 -2.19
N ALA A 349 -33.82 1.07 -1.50
CA ALA A 349 -33.33 1.53 -0.21
C ALA A 349 -33.87 0.67 0.93
N ALA A 350 -33.12 0.61 2.02
CA ALA A 350 -33.63 0.03 3.26
C ALA A 350 -34.76 0.89 3.84
N PRO A 351 -35.71 0.29 4.55
CA PRO A 351 -36.75 1.05 5.25
C PRO A 351 -36.14 2.11 6.18
N PRO A 352 -36.75 3.34 6.24
CA PRO A 352 -36.22 4.40 7.08
C PRO A 352 -36.17 4.01 8.56
N THR A 353 -34.97 3.92 9.10
CA THR A 353 -34.71 3.73 10.54
C THR A 353 -33.76 4.82 11.01
N ARG A 354 -33.98 5.35 12.21
CA ARG A 354 -33.18 6.48 12.72
C ARG A 354 -31.70 6.12 12.72
N ASP A 355 -30.88 6.96 12.08
CA ASP A 355 -29.44 6.78 11.87
C ASP A 355 -29.05 5.51 11.07
N GLY A 356 -30.04 4.76 10.54
CA GLY A 356 -29.82 3.62 9.67
C GLY A 356 -29.29 4.02 8.29
N PHE A 357 -28.51 3.16 7.69
CA PHE A 357 -28.01 3.38 6.33
C PHE A 357 -29.13 3.25 5.28
N VAL A 358 -29.14 4.16 4.31
CA VAL A 358 -30.07 4.11 3.16
C VAL A 358 -29.76 2.91 2.26
N PHE A 359 -28.48 2.64 2.03
CA PHE A 359 -27.99 1.55 1.18
C PHE A 359 -27.02 0.63 1.95
N PRO A 360 -27.49 -0.16 2.93
CA PRO A 360 -26.64 -0.98 3.80
C PRO A 360 -25.79 -2.02 3.05
N ASP A 361 -26.29 -2.53 1.91
CA ASP A 361 -25.65 -3.56 1.10
C ASP A 361 -24.32 -3.09 0.47
N ILE A 362 -24.10 -1.79 0.35
CA ILE A 362 -22.82 -1.25 -0.13
C ILE A 362 -21.70 -1.55 0.86
N LEU A 363 -21.95 -1.36 2.16
CA LEU A 363 -20.94 -1.53 3.21
C LEU A 363 -21.01 -2.91 3.90
N LYS A 364 -22.10 -3.64 3.78
CA LYS A 364 -22.27 -5.03 4.31
C LYS A 364 -21.88 -5.14 5.79
N GLY A 365 -22.23 -4.14 6.60
CA GLY A 365 -21.89 -4.13 8.03
C GLY A 365 -20.42 -3.90 8.36
N ALA A 366 -19.61 -3.38 7.41
CA ALA A 366 -18.19 -3.14 7.63
C ALA A 366 -17.93 -2.19 8.81
N GLU A 367 -17.20 -2.67 9.81
CA GLU A 367 -16.85 -1.90 11.01
C GLU A 367 -15.64 -0.98 10.79
N THR A 368 -14.64 -1.43 10.01
CA THR A 368 -13.41 -0.67 9.77
C THR A 368 -13.47 0.16 8.49
N GLU A 369 -12.78 1.30 8.47
CA GLU A 369 -12.67 2.15 7.27
C GLU A 369 -11.99 1.45 6.10
N GLU A 370 -11.10 0.51 6.36
CA GLU A 370 -10.45 -0.30 5.32
C GLU A 370 -11.46 -1.23 4.64
N LEU A 371 -12.30 -1.94 5.41
CA LEU A 371 -13.36 -2.80 4.89
C LEU A 371 -14.43 -1.97 4.17
N ARG A 372 -14.85 -0.83 4.74
CA ARG A 372 -15.80 0.09 4.10
C ARG A 372 -15.28 0.53 2.73
N ARG A 373 -13.99 0.87 2.64
CA ARG A 373 -13.37 1.22 1.36
C ARG A 373 -13.37 0.03 0.40
N LYS A 374 -12.95 -1.15 0.84
CA LYS A 374 -12.91 -2.37 0.02
C LYS A 374 -14.27 -2.67 -0.58
N TYR A 375 -15.32 -2.69 0.22
CA TYR A 375 -16.69 -2.97 -0.24
C TYR A 375 -17.22 -1.87 -1.16
N THR A 376 -16.97 -0.59 -0.83
CA THR A 376 -17.34 0.53 -1.72
C THR A 376 -16.68 0.42 -3.10
N VAL A 377 -15.41 0.06 -3.18
CA VAL A 377 -14.69 -0.12 -4.46
C VAL A 377 -15.27 -1.30 -5.23
N GLN A 378 -15.53 -2.41 -4.55
CA GLN A 378 -16.12 -3.59 -5.17
C GLN A 378 -17.53 -3.30 -5.72
N GLU A 379 -18.38 -2.62 -4.92
CA GLU A 379 -19.73 -2.31 -5.36
C GLU A 379 -19.75 -1.29 -6.51
N ASN A 380 -18.86 -0.30 -6.47
CA ASN A 380 -18.70 0.63 -7.60
C ASN A 380 -18.27 -0.07 -8.90
N SER A 381 -17.46 -1.14 -8.82
CA SER A 381 -17.11 -1.98 -9.98
C SER A 381 -18.32 -2.80 -10.44
N ASN A 382 -19.02 -3.44 -9.53
CA ASN A 382 -20.22 -4.23 -9.82
C ASN A 382 -21.29 -3.38 -10.52
N VAL A 383 -21.58 -2.20 -9.99
CA VAL A 383 -22.55 -1.25 -10.57
C VAL A 383 -22.11 -0.86 -11.98
N LYS A 384 -20.86 -0.47 -12.16
CA LYS A 384 -20.31 -0.10 -13.47
C LYS A 384 -20.51 -1.24 -14.48
N ASP A 385 -20.10 -2.46 -14.16
CA ASP A 385 -20.10 -3.59 -15.09
C ASP A 385 -21.52 -4.00 -15.46
N ARG A 386 -22.45 -3.98 -14.50
CA ARG A 386 -23.87 -4.28 -14.73
C ARG A 386 -24.58 -3.18 -15.53
N VAL A 387 -24.32 -1.90 -15.24
CA VAL A 387 -24.91 -0.80 -15.99
C VAL A 387 -24.39 -0.78 -17.44
N ILE A 388 -23.11 -1.07 -17.69
CA ILE A 388 -22.59 -1.23 -19.05
C ILE A 388 -23.35 -2.35 -19.79
N LYS A 389 -23.55 -3.48 -19.13
CA LYS A 389 -24.31 -4.61 -19.73
C LYS A 389 -25.77 -4.25 -19.98
N ILE A 390 -26.42 -3.51 -19.08
CA ILE A 390 -27.77 -2.95 -19.28
C ILE A 390 -27.79 -2.07 -20.53
N CYS A 391 -26.85 -1.13 -20.66
CA CYS A 391 -26.81 -0.24 -21.82
C CYS A 391 -26.65 -1.01 -23.13
N HIS A 392 -25.85 -2.07 -23.15
CA HIS A 392 -25.56 -2.81 -24.38
C HIS A 392 -26.61 -3.88 -24.72
N GLU A 393 -27.14 -4.59 -23.73
CA GLU A 393 -28.03 -5.74 -23.96
C GLU A 393 -29.54 -5.41 -23.82
N ALA A 394 -29.88 -4.47 -22.93
CA ALA A 394 -31.28 -4.08 -22.73
C ALA A 394 -31.67 -2.84 -23.57
N LEU A 395 -30.77 -1.83 -23.63
CA LEU A 395 -31.04 -0.60 -24.37
C LEU A 395 -30.38 -0.56 -25.76
N HIS A 396 -29.59 -1.58 -26.12
CA HIS A 396 -28.93 -1.71 -27.41
C HIS A 396 -28.06 -0.50 -27.82
N TRP A 397 -27.47 0.16 -26.80
CA TRP A 397 -26.56 1.30 -27.04
C TRP A 397 -25.25 0.83 -27.66
N ASP A 398 -24.57 1.79 -28.34
CA ASP A 398 -23.26 1.53 -28.92
C ASP A 398 -22.26 1.06 -27.83
N LYS A 399 -21.43 0.06 -28.19
CA LYS A 399 -20.44 -0.55 -27.28
C LYS A 399 -19.37 0.42 -26.76
N SER A 400 -19.20 1.59 -27.39
CA SER A 400 -18.28 2.64 -26.89
C SER A 400 -18.84 3.38 -25.67
N ILE A 401 -20.17 3.29 -25.43
CA ILE A 401 -20.83 3.91 -24.28
C ILE A 401 -20.69 2.97 -23.07
N CYS A 402 -19.71 3.29 -22.21
CA CYS A 402 -19.40 2.49 -21.01
C CYS A 402 -19.53 3.37 -19.74
N PRO A 403 -20.77 3.59 -19.25
CA PRO A 403 -21.02 4.46 -18.12
C PRO A 403 -20.35 3.98 -16.83
N SER A 404 -19.96 4.92 -15.99
CA SER A 404 -19.41 4.68 -14.66
C SER A 404 -19.92 5.71 -13.66
N GLY A 405 -19.72 5.51 -12.37
CA GLY A 405 -20.09 6.48 -11.36
C GLY A 405 -19.49 7.89 -11.58
N THR A 406 -18.36 7.98 -12.30
CA THR A 406 -17.81 9.29 -12.72
C THR A 406 -18.64 9.94 -13.81
N TRP A 407 -19.16 9.16 -14.77
CA TRP A 407 -20.08 9.67 -15.79
C TRP A 407 -21.36 10.19 -15.15
N CYS A 408 -21.93 9.47 -14.18
CA CYS A 408 -23.09 9.92 -13.40
C CYS A 408 -22.92 11.35 -12.87
N ARG A 409 -21.77 11.61 -12.23
CA ARG A 409 -21.44 12.93 -11.70
C ARG A 409 -21.30 13.98 -12.78
N HIS A 410 -20.65 13.64 -13.90
CA HIS A 410 -20.52 14.55 -15.04
C HIS A 410 -21.88 14.80 -15.68
N SER A 411 -22.73 13.77 -15.79
CA SER A 411 -24.10 13.91 -16.30
C SER A 411 -24.92 14.87 -15.45
N PHE A 412 -24.87 14.73 -14.13
CA PHE A 412 -25.56 15.68 -13.25
C PHE A 412 -25.06 17.10 -13.46
N ALA A 413 -23.74 17.32 -13.45
CA ALA A 413 -23.16 18.66 -13.58
C ALA A 413 -23.35 19.28 -14.99
N THR A 414 -23.61 18.46 -16.02
CA THR A 414 -23.75 18.94 -17.43
C THR A 414 -25.21 19.12 -17.82
N ASN A 415 -26.11 18.33 -17.22
CA ASN A 415 -27.53 18.33 -17.50
C ASN A 415 -28.32 19.37 -16.66
N LEU A 416 -27.64 20.02 -15.67
CA LEU A 416 -28.16 21.19 -14.95
C LEU A 416 -28.16 22.43 -15.84
#